data_61cf946a45d1a47aa401e98fb704684b
#
_entry.id   61cf946a45d1a47aa401e98fb704684b
#
_cell.length_a   1.000
_cell.length_b   1.000
_cell.length_c   1.000
_cell.angle_alpha   90.00
_cell.angle_beta   90.00
_cell.angle_gamma   90.00
#
_symmetry.space_group_name_H-M   'P 1'
#
loop_
_entity.id
_entity.type
_entity.pdbx_description
1 polymer ?
#
loop_
_entity_poly.entity_id
_entity_poly.type
_entity_poly.pdbx_seq_one_letter_code
_entity_poly.pdbx_strand_id
1 'polypeptide(L)'
;MRFLLRHIHRQPTRPEWLCRVPRIVVIAVVMAAAACGTRVTADEPAGLSLVREKNFLIVRSSALSGAEIRINYLEAYCRAGSTDADWVKHTVIPHTSEVVEAGPQTVRIRDRVSDGLVVDHVITAGRDEVDFRLTATNPTDKRSEAHWAQACPRLGAFAGVDPQSRDIEDYVPKCFLFLDGSLARMPTRDWAKQARYMPGQVWCPTHVPRTDVNPRPLNPHVPSNGLIGVFSGDESLVFATAWEPYQELFQGVARCVHADFRLGGLAAGETKQIRGKVYVVPADIPKLLQRYEKDFPEHQTTK
;
A
#
# COMPACT_ATOMS: atom_id res chain seq x y z
N MET A 1 -22.64 -37.63 51.46
CA MET A 1 -21.82 -38.80 51.81
C MET A 1 -20.38 -38.30 51.66
N ARG A 2 -19.77 -37.86 52.77
CA ARG A 2 -18.70 -38.47 53.60
C ARG A 2 -17.55 -38.91 52.70
N PHE A 3 -16.27 -38.47 52.85
CA PHE A 3 -15.44 -38.38 54.05
C PHE A 3 -14.26 -37.44 53.90
N LEU A 4 -13.98 -36.70 54.94
CA LEU A 4 -12.75 -36.10 55.37
C LEU A 4 -11.59 -37.09 55.50
N LEU A 5 -10.36 -36.67 55.34
CA LEU A 5 -9.28 -37.01 56.29
C LEU A 5 -8.10 -35.99 56.17
N ARG A 6 -7.79 -35.41 57.34
CA ARG A 6 -6.62 -34.62 57.68
C ARG A 6 -5.44 -35.57 57.89
N HIS A 7 -4.22 -35.13 57.60
CA HIS A 7 -3.06 -35.53 58.40
C HIS A 7 -2.05 -34.39 58.56
N ILE A 8 -1.78 -34.10 59.83
CA ILE A 8 -0.76 -33.21 60.41
C ILE A 8 0.47 -34.07 60.67
N HIS A 9 1.69 -33.55 60.40
CA HIS A 9 2.91 -33.89 61.22
C HIS A 9 4.04 -32.87 60.89
N ARG A 10 4.30 -32.02 61.85
CA ARG A 10 5.42 -31.96 62.83
C ARG A 10 6.79 -31.64 62.22
N GLN A 11 7.30 -30.50 62.70
CA GLN A 11 8.73 -30.11 62.68
C GLN A 11 9.56 -30.96 63.67
N PRO A 12 10.87 -30.95 63.50
CA PRO A 12 11.79 -30.94 64.65
C PRO A 12 12.81 -29.79 64.57
N THR A 13 13.19 -29.46 65.73
CA THR A 13 14.04 -28.54 66.44
C THR A 13 15.51 -28.47 66.01
N ARG A 14 16.11 -27.29 66.26
CA ARG A 14 17.56 -26.95 66.20
C ARG A 14 18.48 -27.82 67.05
N PRO A 15 19.80 -27.72 66.75
CA PRO A 15 20.68 -27.22 67.81
C PRO A 15 21.67 -26.12 67.32
N GLU A 16 21.96 -25.25 68.29
CA GLU A 16 22.97 -24.19 68.24
C GLU A 16 24.37 -24.82 68.37
N TRP A 17 25.31 -24.33 67.57
CA TRP A 17 26.71 -24.34 67.89
C TRP A 17 27.34 -22.98 67.60
N LEU A 18 27.79 -22.37 68.70
CA LEU A 18 28.65 -21.17 68.69
C LEU A 18 30.08 -21.59 68.24
N CYS A 19 30.59 -20.95 67.22
CA CYS A 19 32.02 -20.82 66.96
C CYS A 19 32.36 -19.37 66.60
N ARG A 20 33.19 -18.77 67.49
CA ARG A 20 33.85 -17.49 67.32
C ARG A 20 34.92 -17.61 66.25
N VAL A 21 34.98 -16.69 65.32
CA VAL A 21 36.08 -16.46 64.36
C VAL A 21 36.42 -14.99 64.29
N PRO A 22 37.68 -14.56 64.15
CA PRO A 22 38.13 -13.18 64.41
C PRO A 22 37.87 -12.22 63.28
N ARG A 23 37.77 -10.95 63.63
CA ARG A 23 37.64 -9.85 62.71
C ARG A 23 38.87 -9.71 61.82
N ILE A 24 38.72 -10.03 60.54
CA ILE A 24 39.66 -9.62 59.48
C ILE A 24 39.05 -8.37 58.84
N VAL A 25 39.79 -7.26 58.92
CA VAL A 25 39.48 -6.02 58.22
C VAL A 25 39.81 -6.22 56.75
N VAL A 26 38.80 -6.37 55.91
CA VAL A 26 38.98 -6.37 54.46
C VAL A 26 38.73 -4.95 53.96
N ILE A 27 39.78 -4.30 53.50
CA ILE A 27 39.71 -3.04 52.79
C ILE A 27 39.09 -3.35 51.42
N ALA A 28 37.82 -3.01 51.21
CA ALA A 28 37.18 -3.09 49.88
C ALA A 28 37.69 -1.95 49.02
N VAL A 29 38.54 -2.27 48.07
CA VAL A 29 38.86 -1.35 46.92
C VAL A 29 37.65 -1.41 46.01
N VAL A 30 36.86 -0.34 46.02
CA VAL A 30 35.76 -0.13 45.04
C VAL A 30 36.38 0.25 43.70
N MET A 31 36.56 -0.73 42.83
CA MET A 31 36.79 -0.46 41.43
C MET A 31 35.42 -0.07 40.81
N ALA A 32 35.25 1.20 40.50
CA ALA A 32 34.16 1.68 39.68
C ALA A 32 34.37 1.15 38.25
N ALA A 33 33.77 0.02 37.93
CA ALA A 33 33.62 -0.44 36.55
C ALA A 33 32.61 0.50 35.87
N ALA A 34 33.12 1.42 35.05
CA ALA A 34 32.30 2.18 34.11
C ALA A 34 31.66 1.17 33.15
N ALA A 35 30.43 0.76 33.42
CA ALA A 35 29.63 0.01 32.51
C ALA A 35 29.31 0.94 31.33
N CYS A 36 30.12 0.88 30.27
CA CYS A 36 29.78 1.41 28.98
C CYS A 36 28.60 0.61 28.46
N GLY A 37 27.39 1.01 28.88
CA GLY A 37 26.16 0.48 28.35
C GLY A 37 26.10 0.82 26.87
N THR A 38 26.46 -0.12 26.01
CA THR A 38 26.06 -0.07 24.62
C THR A 38 24.54 0.05 24.60
N ARG A 39 24.01 1.25 24.35
CA ARG A 39 22.62 1.44 23.95
C ARG A 39 22.45 0.55 22.72
N VAL A 40 21.77 -0.57 22.89
CA VAL A 40 21.15 -1.28 21.79
C VAL A 40 20.13 -0.28 21.27
N THR A 41 20.51 0.46 20.22
CA THR A 41 19.55 1.21 19.42
C THR A 41 18.57 0.15 18.93
N ALA A 42 17.29 0.29 19.30
CA ALA A 42 16.25 -0.51 18.69
C ALA A 42 16.48 -0.43 17.19
N ASP A 43 16.66 -1.60 16.57
CA ASP A 43 16.84 -1.70 15.11
C ASP A 43 15.68 -0.91 14.47
N GLU A 44 16.00 0.19 13.79
CA GLU A 44 14.99 0.91 13.02
C GLU A 44 14.39 -0.14 12.07
N PRO A 45 13.05 -0.23 11.97
CA PRO A 45 12.43 -1.23 11.14
C PRO A 45 13.02 -1.13 9.74
N ALA A 46 13.55 -2.25 9.26
CA ALA A 46 14.12 -2.32 7.91
C ALA A 46 13.11 -1.72 6.93
N GLY A 47 13.59 -0.85 6.02
CA GLY A 47 12.74 -0.20 5.03
C GLY A 47 11.96 -1.19 4.17
N LEU A 48 11.19 -0.69 3.23
CA LEU A 48 10.49 -1.53 2.27
C LEU A 48 11.52 -2.18 1.32
N SER A 49 11.18 -3.36 0.83
CA SER A 49 11.93 -4.05 -0.22
C SER A 49 11.00 -4.55 -1.31
N LEU A 50 11.55 -4.71 -2.52
CA LEU A 50 10.82 -5.10 -3.72
C LEU A 50 11.26 -6.48 -4.20
N VAL A 51 10.29 -7.26 -4.69
CA VAL A 51 10.53 -8.47 -5.46
C VAL A 51 9.67 -8.43 -6.71
N ARG A 52 10.25 -8.72 -7.88
CA ARG A 52 9.49 -8.90 -9.12
C ARG A 52 9.25 -10.38 -9.35
N GLU A 53 7.98 -10.79 -9.37
CA GLU A 53 7.57 -12.16 -9.62
C GLU A 53 6.47 -12.19 -10.69
N LYS A 54 6.80 -12.65 -11.88
CA LYS A 54 5.90 -12.60 -13.04
C LYS A 54 5.37 -11.17 -13.25
N ASN A 55 4.03 -10.99 -13.21
CA ASN A 55 3.41 -9.67 -13.33
C ASN A 55 3.17 -8.97 -11.98
N PHE A 56 3.73 -9.48 -10.88
CA PHE A 56 3.58 -8.86 -9.57
C PHE A 56 4.84 -8.13 -9.13
N LEU A 57 4.67 -6.91 -8.68
CA LEU A 57 5.61 -6.20 -7.81
C LEU A 57 5.19 -6.50 -6.38
N ILE A 58 6.06 -7.13 -5.60
CA ILE A 58 5.79 -7.51 -4.22
C ILE A 58 6.55 -6.56 -3.31
N VAL A 59 5.84 -5.90 -2.41
CA VAL A 59 6.40 -5.02 -1.39
C VAL A 59 6.43 -5.77 -0.07
N ARG A 60 7.62 -5.85 0.55
CA ARG A 60 7.88 -6.53 1.83
C ARG A 60 8.48 -5.58 2.84
N SER A 61 8.16 -5.79 4.11
CA SER A 61 8.79 -5.11 5.25
C SER A 61 8.54 -5.91 6.52
N SER A 62 9.42 -5.79 7.51
CA SER A 62 9.21 -6.32 8.86
C SER A 62 7.99 -5.69 9.54
N ALA A 63 7.67 -4.43 9.21
CA ALA A 63 6.48 -3.74 9.72
C ALA A 63 5.15 -4.36 9.29
N LEU A 64 5.14 -5.18 8.22
CA LEU A 64 3.94 -5.86 7.73
C LEU A 64 3.62 -7.18 8.46
N SER A 65 4.33 -7.49 9.56
CA SER A 65 4.09 -8.70 10.40
C SER A 65 4.01 -10.00 9.59
N GLY A 66 4.84 -10.11 8.54
CA GLY A 66 4.87 -11.28 7.63
C GLY A 66 3.88 -11.23 6.49
N ALA A 67 2.99 -10.24 6.42
CA ALA A 67 2.20 -9.98 5.23
C ALA A 67 3.08 -9.36 4.12
N GLU A 68 2.65 -9.54 2.87
CA GLU A 68 3.25 -8.86 1.72
C GLU A 68 2.16 -8.16 0.93
N ILE A 69 2.50 -7.04 0.30
CA ILE A 69 1.58 -6.33 -0.58
C ILE A 69 1.95 -6.71 -2.01
N ARG A 70 1.02 -7.33 -2.73
CA ARG A 70 1.20 -7.76 -4.11
C ARG A 70 0.51 -6.79 -5.04
N ILE A 71 1.26 -6.10 -5.88
CA ILE A 71 0.75 -5.16 -6.87
C ILE A 71 0.82 -5.85 -8.25
N ASN A 72 -0.33 -6.11 -8.90
CA ASN A 72 -0.35 -6.53 -10.30
C ASN A 72 0.11 -5.33 -11.15
N TYR A 73 1.35 -5.37 -11.61
CA TYR A 73 2.04 -4.23 -12.20
C TYR A 73 2.72 -4.59 -13.52
N LEU A 74 2.25 -4.12 -14.65
CA LEU A 74 1.07 -3.30 -14.85
C LEU A 74 -0.10 -4.21 -15.22
N GLU A 75 -1.31 -3.92 -14.73
CA GLU A 75 -2.48 -4.74 -15.03
C GLU A 75 -3.03 -4.49 -16.43
N ALA A 76 -3.14 -3.23 -16.85
CA ALA A 76 -3.65 -2.87 -18.15
C ALA A 76 -3.24 -1.45 -18.58
N TYR A 77 -3.02 -1.27 -19.89
CA TYR A 77 -3.11 -0.01 -20.61
C TYR A 77 -4.48 0.07 -21.27
N CYS A 78 -5.13 1.23 -21.21
CA CYS A 78 -6.54 1.36 -21.54
C CYS A 78 -6.80 2.51 -22.51
N ARG A 79 -7.76 2.29 -23.42
CA ARG A 79 -8.28 3.30 -24.37
C ARG A 79 -9.17 4.31 -23.67
N ALA A 80 -9.38 5.44 -24.32
CA ALA A 80 -10.45 6.36 -23.98
C ALA A 80 -11.82 5.70 -24.18
N GLY A 81 -12.86 6.26 -23.52
CA GLY A 81 -14.22 5.77 -23.66
C GLY A 81 -14.41 4.35 -23.15
N SER A 82 -13.96 4.09 -21.94
CA SER A 82 -14.02 2.78 -21.29
C SER A 82 -15.43 2.19 -21.28
N THR A 83 -15.52 0.87 -21.50
CA THR A 83 -16.77 0.13 -21.53
C THR A 83 -16.62 -1.26 -20.90
N ASP A 84 -17.69 -1.78 -20.30
CA ASP A 84 -17.77 -3.14 -19.78
C ASP A 84 -18.32 -4.15 -20.82
N ALA A 85 -18.67 -3.70 -22.01
CA ALA A 85 -19.04 -4.56 -23.12
C ALA A 85 -17.78 -5.13 -23.76
N ASP A 86 -17.35 -6.30 -23.33
CA ASP A 86 -16.07 -6.93 -23.72
C ASP A 86 -14.85 -6.02 -23.39
N TRP A 87 -14.57 -5.91 -22.11
CA TRP A 87 -13.47 -5.13 -21.53
C TRP A 87 -12.13 -5.35 -22.25
N VAL A 88 -11.75 -6.61 -22.49
CA VAL A 88 -10.47 -6.94 -23.12
C VAL A 88 -10.39 -6.42 -24.56
N LYS A 89 -11.48 -6.53 -25.30
CA LYS A 89 -11.53 -6.13 -26.71
C LYS A 89 -11.61 -4.61 -26.89
N HIS A 90 -12.41 -3.93 -26.09
CA HIS A 90 -12.76 -2.53 -26.32
C HIS A 90 -11.94 -1.55 -25.47
N THR A 91 -11.48 -1.95 -24.31
CA THR A 91 -10.76 -1.05 -23.39
C THR A 91 -9.28 -1.36 -23.28
N VAL A 92 -8.89 -2.62 -23.09
CA VAL A 92 -7.49 -2.98 -22.89
C VAL A 92 -6.68 -2.94 -24.18
N ILE A 93 -5.49 -2.37 -24.11
CA ILE A 93 -4.47 -2.42 -25.16
C ILE A 93 -3.42 -3.44 -24.73
N PRO A 94 -3.15 -4.49 -25.52
CA PRO A 94 -2.11 -5.47 -25.20
C PRO A 94 -0.75 -4.82 -25.02
N HIS A 95 0.05 -5.34 -24.11
CA HIS A 95 1.42 -4.91 -23.89
C HIS A 95 2.32 -6.07 -23.48
N THR A 96 3.62 -5.86 -23.58
CA THR A 96 4.66 -6.75 -23.05
C THR A 96 5.55 -5.97 -22.11
N SER A 97 6.00 -6.62 -21.03
CA SER A 97 6.89 -6.04 -20.04
C SER A 97 8.23 -6.74 -20.03
N GLU A 98 9.30 -5.99 -20.24
CA GLU A 98 10.68 -6.42 -20.11
C GLU A 98 11.21 -5.95 -18.74
N VAL A 99 11.71 -6.88 -17.92
CA VAL A 99 12.38 -6.52 -16.67
C VAL A 99 13.84 -6.21 -16.99
N VAL A 100 14.19 -4.92 -16.92
CA VAL A 100 15.55 -4.42 -17.20
C VAL A 100 16.46 -4.60 -15.99
N GLU A 101 15.91 -4.43 -14.78
CA GLU A 101 16.60 -4.58 -13.50
C GLU A 101 15.61 -5.06 -12.44
N ALA A 102 16.03 -5.99 -11.58
CA ALA A 102 15.23 -6.45 -10.44
C ALA A 102 16.12 -6.62 -9.21
N GLY A 103 16.12 -5.61 -8.35
CA GLY A 103 16.80 -5.60 -7.06
C GLY A 103 15.85 -5.28 -5.91
N PRO A 104 16.28 -5.50 -4.66
CA PRO A 104 15.41 -5.29 -3.49
C PRO A 104 15.08 -3.81 -3.25
N GLN A 105 15.86 -2.88 -3.78
CA GLN A 105 15.62 -1.43 -3.64
C GLN A 105 15.16 -0.79 -4.93
N THR A 106 15.43 -1.40 -6.09
CA THR A 106 15.10 -0.82 -7.38
C THR A 106 14.64 -1.90 -8.35
N VAL A 107 13.54 -1.64 -9.03
CA VAL A 107 13.05 -2.42 -10.16
C VAL A 107 12.88 -1.49 -11.35
N ARG A 108 13.42 -1.89 -12.52
CA ARG A 108 13.24 -1.18 -13.78
C ARG A 108 12.52 -2.07 -14.77
N ILE A 109 11.48 -1.54 -15.38
CA ILE A 109 10.65 -2.25 -16.36
C ILE A 109 10.52 -1.36 -17.59
N ARG A 110 10.52 -2.00 -18.77
CA ARG A 110 10.13 -1.35 -20.03
C ARG A 110 8.91 -2.05 -20.59
N ASP A 111 7.84 -1.33 -20.70
CA ASP A 111 6.61 -1.79 -21.36
C ASP A 111 6.58 -1.34 -22.82
N ARG A 112 6.14 -2.26 -23.69
CA ARG A 112 5.82 -1.98 -25.08
C ARG A 112 4.35 -2.26 -25.32
N VAL A 113 3.61 -1.19 -25.56
CA VAL A 113 2.17 -1.26 -25.84
C VAL A 113 1.95 -1.54 -27.32
N SER A 114 0.94 -2.30 -27.68
CA SER A 114 0.72 -2.74 -29.06
C SER A 114 0.38 -1.63 -30.06
N ASP A 115 0.02 -0.43 -29.58
CA ASP A 115 -0.14 0.77 -30.39
C ASP A 115 1.18 1.51 -30.68
N GLY A 116 2.29 1.00 -30.16
CA GLY A 116 3.63 1.54 -30.35
C GLY A 116 4.17 2.39 -29.20
N LEU A 117 3.34 2.73 -28.21
CA LEU A 117 3.79 3.45 -27.01
C LEU A 117 4.85 2.63 -26.26
N VAL A 118 5.89 3.29 -25.76
CA VAL A 118 6.91 2.71 -24.88
C VAL A 118 6.86 3.42 -23.54
N VAL A 119 6.86 2.67 -22.45
CA VAL A 119 6.89 3.23 -21.10
C VAL A 119 8.06 2.62 -20.32
N ASP A 120 8.97 3.47 -19.89
CA ASP A 120 10.06 3.11 -18.98
C ASP A 120 9.64 3.42 -17.55
N HIS A 121 9.76 2.43 -16.67
CA HIS A 121 9.42 2.52 -15.26
C HIS A 121 10.69 2.40 -14.40
N VAL A 122 10.88 3.31 -13.47
CA VAL A 122 11.86 3.22 -12.39
C VAL A 122 11.09 3.19 -11.08
N ILE A 123 11.20 2.11 -10.34
CA ILE A 123 10.45 1.86 -9.12
C ILE A 123 11.46 1.70 -7.98
N THR A 124 11.38 2.53 -6.96
CA THR A 124 12.36 2.55 -5.85
C THR A 124 11.66 2.39 -4.51
N ALA A 125 12.12 1.42 -3.71
CA ALA A 125 11.68 1.27 -2.33
C ALA A 125 12.43 2.23 -1.41
N GLY A 126 11.67 2.91 -0.56
CA GLY A 126 12.18 3.73 0.53
C GLY A 126 11.96 3.06 1.89
N ARG A 127 11.95 3.88 2.94
CA ARG A 127 11.71 3.41 4.30
C ARG A 127 10.28 2.89 4.49
N ASP A 128 9.31 3.67 4.02
CA ASP A 128 7.87 3.47 4.23
C ASP A 128 7.05 3.90 3.00
N GLU A 129 7.70 3.99 1.85
CA GLU A 129 7.11 4.32 0.56
C GLU A 129 7.76 3.54 -0.59
N VAL A 130 7.03 3.40 -1.69
CA VAL A 130 7.58 3.02 -3.00
C VAL A 130 7.32 4.17 -3.94
N ASP A 131 8.39 4.70 -4.56
CA ASP A 131 8.35 5.78 -5.54
C ASP A 131 8.35 5.20 -6.95
N PHE A 132 7.48 5.71 -7.81
CA PHE A 132 7.37 5.34 -9.21
C PHE A 132 7.66 6.55 -10.09
N ARG A 133 8.61 6.40 -11.02
CA ARG A 133 8.94 7.38 -12.05
C ARG A 133 8.82 6.72 -13.40
N LEU A 134 7.91 7.24 -14.22
CA LEU A 134 7.65 6.70 -15.53
C LEU A 134 7.95 7.74 -16.60
N THR A 135 8.53 7.27 -17.71
CA THR A 135 8.70 8.04 -18.94
C THR A 135 7.95 7.33 -20.04
N ALA A 136 6.82 7.89 -20.45
CA ALA A 136 6.01 7.38 -21.55
C ALA A 136 6.38 8.13 -22.83
N THR A 137 6.80 7.41 -23.87
CA THR A 137 7.20 7.98 -25.17
C THR A 137 6.41 7.33 -26.28
N ASN A 138 5.82 8.12 -27.15
CA ASN A 138 5.19 7.65 -28.38
C ASN A 138 6.14 7.88 -29.57
N PRO A 139 6.96 6.88 -29.96
CA PRO A 139 7.91 7.01 -31.07
C PRO A 139 7.27 6.90 -32.44
N THR A 140 5.95 6.69 -32.53
CA THR A 140 5.23 6.47 -33.79
C THR A 140 4.84 7.80 -34.43
N ASP A 141 4.35 7.73 -35.66
CA ASP A 141 3.82 8.86 -36.42
C ASP A 141 2.32 9.14 -36.19
N LYS A 142 1.68 8.37 -35.29
CA LYS A 142 0.26 8.46 -34.95
C LYS A 142 0.07 8.75 -33.46
N ARG A 143 -1.08 9.29 -33.08
CA ARG A 143 -1.47 9.41 -31.69
C ARG A 143 -1.65 8.04 -31.06
N SER A 144 -1.12 7.85 -29.85
CA SER A 144 -1.34 6.65 -29.05
C SER A 144 -2.80 6.54 -28.61
N GLU A 145 -3.33 5.33 -28.59
CA GLU A 145 -4.65 5.01 -28.06
C GLU A 145 -4.65 4.88 -26.52
N ALA A 146 -3.47 4.77 -25.88
CA ALA A 146 -3.35 4.59 -24.45
C ALA A 146 -3.66 5.89 -23.71
N HIS A 147 -4.82 5.95 -23.08
CA HIS A 147 -5.28 7.12 -22.32
C HIS A 147 -4.98 7.03 -20.82
N TRP A 148 -5.01 5.83 -20.28
CA TRP A 148 -4.72 5.58 -18.88
C TRP A 148 -4.20 4.17 -18.68
N ALA A 149 -3.68 3.91 -17.49
CA ALA A 149 -3.18 2.57 -17.14
C ALA A 149 -3.32 2.31 -15.65
N GLN A 150 -3.47 1.04 -15.29
CA GLN A 150 -3.76 0.66 -13.92
C GLN A 150 -2.75 -0.29 -13.32
N ALA A 151 -2.32 0.05 -12.09
CA ALA A 151 -1.64 -0.83 -11.17
C ALA A 151 -2.66 -1.34 -10.14
N CYS A 152 -2.68 -2.65 -9.86
CA CYS A 152 -3.69 -3.24 -8.98
C CYS A 152 -3.07 -3.82 -7.70
N PRO A 153 -2.95 -3.04 -6.62
CA PRO A 153 -2.50 -3.55 -5.32
C PRO A 153 -3.57 -4.45 -4.70
N ARG A 154 -3.19 -5.70 -4.42
CA ARG A 154 -4.02 -6.72 -3.76
C ARG A 154 -3.85 -6.60 -2.26
N LEU A 155 -4.86 -6.14 -1.54
CA LEU A 155 -4.75 -5.69 -0.16
C LEU A 155 -5.55 -6.55 0.84
N GLY A 156 -6.15 -7.66 0.38
CA GLY A 156 -6.94 -8.52 1.28
C GLY A 156 -6.15 -9.00 2.50
N ALA A 157 -4.92 -9.51 2.30
CA ALA A 157 -4.06 -9.95 3.39
C ALA A 157 -3.65 -8.78 4.31
N PHE A 158 -3.32 -7.62 3.75
CA PHE A 158 -3.02 -6.40 4.51
C PHE A 158 -4.20 -5.94 5.36
N ALA A 159 -5.41 -5.99 4.80
CA ALA A 159 -6.65 -5.63 5.49
C ALA A 159 -7.10 -6.69 6.52
N GLY A 160 -6.36 -7.79 6.68
CA GLY A 160 -6.71 -8.86 7.61
C GLY A 160 -7.93 -9.69 7.18
N VAL A 161 -8.22 -9.71 5.88
CA VAL A 161 -9.37 -10.44 5.33
C VAL A 161 -9.00 -11.88 5.09
N ASP A 162 -9.88 -12.81 5.48
CA ASP A 162 -9.70 -14.24 5.23
C ASP A 162 -9.58 -14.51 3.72
N PRO A 163 -8.46 -15.10 3.25
CA PRO A 163 -8.28 -15.43 1.84
C PRO A 163 -9.34 -16.39 1.29
N GLN A 164 -10.01 -17.16 2.16
CA GLN A 164 -11.07 -18.11 1.80
C GLN A 164 -12.45 -17.46 1.75
N SER A 165 -12.62 -16.27 2.32
CA SER A 165 -13.88 -15.54 2.27
C SER A 165 -14.25 -15.21 0.82
N ARG A 166 -15.51 -15.45 0.47
CA ARG A 166 -16.10 -15.00 -0.80
C ARG A 166 -16.80 -13.66 -0.66
N ASP A 167 -17.00 -13.20 0.56
CA ASP A 167 -17.56 -11.88 0.84
C ASP A 167 -16.47 -10.82 0.64
N ILE A 168 -16.57 -10.08 -0.45
CA ILE A 168 -15.64 -9.01 -0.75
C ILE A 168 -16.00 -7.69 -0.05
N GLU A 169 -17.15 -7.63 0.61
CA GLU A 169 -17.56 -6.46 1.41
C GLU A 169 -16.82 -6.41 2.77
N ASP A 170 -16.16 -7.50 3.18
CA ASP A 170 -15.40 -7.58 4.42
C ASP A 170 -14.20 -6.61 4.47
N TYR A 171 -13.64 -6.21 3.31
CA TYR A 171 -12.55 -5.22 3.24
C TYR A 171 -13.02 -3.80 2.89
N VAL A 172 -14.23 -3.63 2.34
CA VAL A 172 -14.77 -2.32 1.93
C VAL A 172 -14.71 -1.28 3.05
N PRO A 173 -15.09 -1.58 4.31
CA PRO A 173 -15.01 -0.61 5.41
C PRO A 173 -13.58 -0.20 5.80
N LYS A 174 -12.58 -0.93 5.35
CA LYS A 174 -11.16 -0.58 5.53
C LYS A 174 -10.68 0.42 4.47
N CYS A 175 -11.38 0.50 3.33
CA CYS A 175 -11.03 1.40 2.23
C CYS A 175 -11.46 2.83 2.53
N PHE A 176 -10.68 3.80 2.03
CA PHE A 176 -10.99 5.23 2.16
C PHE A 176 -10.47 6.04 0.99
N LEU A 177 -11.07 7.19 0.79
CA LEU A 177 -10.59 8.29 -0.05
C LEU A 177 -10.97 9.62 0.63
N PHE A 178 -10.84 10.73 -0.08
CA PHE A 178 -11.18 12.05 0.47
C PHE A 178 -12.31 12.69 -0.35
N LEU A 179 -13.40 13.04 0.34
CA LEU A 179 -14.55 13.77 -0.21
C LEU A 179 -14.79 15.03 0.64
N ASP A 180 -15.07 16.15 -0.01
CA ASP A 180 -15.31 17.43 0.66
C ASP A 180 -14.19 17.83 1.65
N GLY A 181 -12.94 17.52 1.32
CA GLY A 181 -11.77 17.79 2.14
C GLY A 181 -11.60 16.87 3.36
N SER A 182 -12.46 15.87 3.53
CA SER A 182 -12.44 14.96 4.68
C SER A 182 -12.25 13.50 4.27
N LEU A 183 -11.66 12.71 5.16
CA LEU A 183 -11.56 11.26 4.97
C LEU A 183 -12.97 10.65 4.91
N ALA A 184 -13.23 9.89 3.86
CA ALA A 184 -14.47 9.15 3.66
C ALA A 184 -14.17 7.66 3.57
N ARG A 185 -14.55 6.90 4.60
CA ARG A 185 -14.51 5.42 4.57
C ARG A 185 -15.63 4.89 3.66
N MET A 186 -15.36 3.78 3.03
CA MET A 186 -16.33 3.08 2.17
C MET A 186 -17.20 2.13 3.01
N PRO A 187 -18.48 1.91 2.61
CA PRO A 187 -19.13 2.54 1.46
C PRO A 187 -19.39 4.02 1.70
N THR A 188 -19.09 4.86 0.72
CA THR A 188 -19.35 6.30 0.81
C THR A 188 -20.82 6.62 0.52
N ARG A 189 -21.21 7.90 0.67
CA ARG A 189 -22.52 8.36 0.21
C ARG A 189 -22.72 8.06 -1.28
N ASP A 190 -23.95 7.84 -1.69
CA ASP A 190 -24.34 7.49 -3.06
C ASP A 190 -23.61 6.26 -3.61
N TRP A 191 -23.32 5.31 -2.72
CA TRP A 191 -22.75 4.02 -3.10
C TRP A 191 -23.72 3.24 -3.99
N ALA A 192 -23.28 2.84 -5.17
CA ALA A 192 -24.09 2.03 -6.07
C ALA A 192 -24.31 0.63 -5.48
N LYS A 193 -25.56 0.24 -5.32
CA LYS A 193 -25.95 -1.06 -4.77
C LYS A 193 -26.21 -2.12 -5.85
N GLN A 194 -26.34 -1.69 -7.10
CA GLN A 194 -26.62 -2.57 -8.24
C GLN A 194 -25.72 -2.19 -9.41
N ALA A 195 -24.86 -3.10 -9.79
CA ALA A 195 -24.03 -3.01 -10.98
C ALA A 195 -23.36 -4.35 -11.28
N ARG A 196 -22.79 -4.47 -12.47
CA ARG A 196 -22.10 -5.69 -12.92
C ARG A 196 -20.88 -6.05 -12.04
N TYR A 197 -20.18 -5.06 -11.53
CA TYR A 197 -18.95 -5.23 -10.77
C TYR A 197 -19.09 -4.77 -9.31
N MET A 198 -20.11 -5.26 -8.63
CA MET A 198 -20.28 -4.97 -7.21
C MET A 198 -19.47 -5.94 -6.32
N PRO A 199 -18.96 -5.46 -5.20
CA PRO A 199 -18.77 -4.06 -4.86
C PRO A 199 -17.74 -3.40 -5.77
N GLY A 200 -17.77 -2.10 -5.87
CA GLY A 200 -16.83 -1.31 -6.61
C GLY A 200 -17.44 -0.01 -7.12
N GLN A 201 -16.74 1.09 -6.84
CA GLN A 201 -17.12 2.43 -7.27
C GLN A 201 -15.91 3.10 -7.89
N VAL A 202 -16.17 3.97 -8.85
CA VAL A 202 -15.17 4.85 -9.45
C VAL A 202 -15.49 6.29 -9.06
N TRP A 203 -14.46 7.04 -8.70
CA TRP A 203 -14.49 8.49 -8.50
C TRP A 203 -13.60 9.14 -9.54
N CYS A 204 -14.18 10.09 -10.29
CA CYS A 204 -13.54 10.74 -11.42
C CYS A 204 -13.21 12.19 -11.05
N PRO A 205 -11.96 12.67 -11.24
CA PRO A 205 -11.63 14.07 -11.08
C PRO A 205 -12.24 14.91 -12.19
N THR A 206 -12.37 16.22 -11.97
CA THR A 206 -13.04 17.14 -12.90
C THR A 206 -12.34 17.27 -14.26
N HIS A 207 -11.03 17.06 -14.32
CA HIS A 207 -10.24 17.17 -15.55
C HIS A 207 -10.30 15.92 -16.45
N VAL A 208 -10.94 14.84 -16.00
CA VAL A 208 -11.13 13.61 -16.77
C VAL A 208 -12.59 13.51 -17.23
N PRO A 209 -12.85 13.26 -18.52
CA PRO A 209 -14.22 13.02 -19.00
C PRO A 209 -14.85 11.83 -18.24
N ARG A 210 -16.05 12.01 -17.72
CA ARG A 210 -16.79 10.98 -16.99
C ARG A 210 -17.05 9.71 -17.81
N THR A 211 -17.00 9.80 -19.14
CA THR A 211 -17.12 8.68 -20.07
C THR A 211 -15.81 7.92 -20.29
N ASP A 212 -14.68 8.43 -19.80
CA ASP A 212 -13.34 7.87 -20.00
C ASP A 212 -12.82 7.17 -18.76
N VAL A 213 -13.68 6.72 -17.86
CA VAL A 213 -13.28 6.01 -16.63
C VAL A 213 -13.52 4.51 -16.74
N ASN A 214 -12.92 3.74 -15.83
CA ASN A 214 -13.17 2.31 -15.70
C ASN A 214 -14.69 2.03 -15.69
N PRO A 215 -15.19 1.01 -16.41
CA PRO A 215 -16.64 0.72 -16.53
C PRO A 215 -17.21 0.10 -15.24
N ARG A 216 -17.03 0.76 -14.12
CA ARG A 216 -17.67 0.46 -12.84
C ARG A 216 -18.70 1.51 -12.52
N PRO A 217 -19.57 1.30 -11.53
CA PRO A 217 -20.51 2.34 -11.14
C PRO A 217 -19.78 3.63 -10.78
N LEU A 218 -20.08 4.69 -11.50
CA LEU A 218 -19.50 6.01 -11.28
C LEU A 218 -20.21 6.73 -10.14
N ASN A 219 -19.48 7.03 -9.07
CA ASN A 219 -20.01 7.84 -7.97
C ASN A 219 -20.20 9.30 -8.46
N PRO A 220 -21.31 9.98 -8.11
CA PRO A 220 -21.55 11.37 -8.52
C PRO A 220 -20.58 12.37 -7.90
N HIS A 221 -19.94 12.05 -6.78
CA HIS A 221 -19.06 12.96 -6.07
C HIS A 221 -17.65 12.95 -6.64
N VAL A 222 -17.05 14.13 -6.69
CA VAL A 222 -15.66 14.33 -7.12
C VAL A 222 -14.74 14.12 -5.92
N PRO A 223 -13.64 13.35 -6.06
CA PRO A 223 -12.68 13.24 -4.98
C PRO A 223 -11.96 14.56 -4.74
N SER A 224 -11.66 14.86 -3.46
CA SER A 224 -10.98 16.11 -3.07
C SER A 224 -9.51 16.13 -3.49
N ASN A 225 -8.95 14.95 -3.74
CA ASN A 225 -7.55 14.75 -4.12
C ASN A 225 -7.36 13.39 -4.80
N GLY A 226 -6.13 13.05 -5.22
CA GLY A 226 -5.80 11.80 -5.90
C GLY A 226 -5.37 10.66 -4.98
N LEU A 227 -5.63 10.72 -3.68
CA LEU A 227 -5.20 9.70 -2.70
C LEU A 227 -6.34 8.73 -2.36
N ILE A 228 -6.05 7.44 -2.45
CA ILE A 228 -6.93 6.35 -2.01
C ILE A 228 -6.14 5.36 -1.18
N GLY A 229 -6.76 4.75 -0.17
CA GLY A 229 -6.03 3.81 0.70
C GLY A 229 -6.91 2.79 1.41
N VAL A 230 -6.22 1.93 2.19
CA VAL A 230 -6.81 0.85 2.99
C VAL A 230 -6.11 0.80 4.35
N PHE A 231 -6.87 0.65 5.41
CA PHE A 231 -6.34 0.37 6.75
C PHE A 231 -5.95 -1.11 6.88
N SER A 232 -4.88 -1.40 7.60
CA SER A 232 -4.52 -2.77 7.98
C SER A 232 -5.62 -3.46 8.79
N GLY A 233 -5.52 -4.77 8.96
CA GLY A 233 -6.50 -5.55 9.70
C GLY A 233 -6.76 -5.02 11.12
N ASP A 234 -5.70 -4.64 11.82
CA ASP A 234 -5.72 -4.04 13.17
C ASP A 234 -5.83 -2.50 13.18
N GLU A 235 -5.89 -1.88 12.01
CA GLU A 235 -5.91 -0.44 11.81
C GLU A 235 -4.68 0.32 12.34
N SER A 236 -3.56 -0.37 12.58
CA SER A 236 -2.31 0.27 13.02
C SER A 236 -1.53 0.91 11.86
N LEU A 237 -1.71 0.39 10.64
CA LEU A 237 -1.06 0.86 9.42
C LEU A 237 -2.09 1.28 8.35
N VAL A 238 -1.61 2.09 7.43
CA VAL A 238 -2.32 2.46 6.20
C VAL A 238 -1.44 2.13 5.01
N PHE A 239 -2.05 1.46 4.02
CA PHE A 239 -1.61 1.50 2.64
C PHE A 239 -2.34 2.63 1.94
N ALA A 240 -1.63 3.48 1.19
CA ALA A 240 -2.25 4.48 0.33
C ALA A 240 -1.47 4.62 -0.98
N THR A 241 -2.14 5.05 -2.05
CA THR A 241 -1.51 5.25 -3.37
C THR A 241 -2.05 6.48 -4.06
N ALA A 242 -1.18 7.14 -4.82
CA ALA A 242 -1.49 8.31 -5.63
C ALA A 242 -0.60 8.37 -6.87
N TRP A 243 -1.10 9.01 -7.94
CA TRP A 243 -0.38 9.22 -9.20
C TRP A 243 -0.58 10.64 -9.72
N GLU A 244 0.42 11.18 -10.40
CA GLU A 244 0.30 12.44 -11.12
C GLU A 244 0.81 12.28 -12.57
N PRO A 245 -0.04 12.59 -13.55
CA PRO A 245 -1.47 12.88 -13.40
C PRO A 245 -2.28 11.60 -13.14
N TYR A 246 -3.33 11.69 -12.31
CA TYR A 246 -4.23 10.56 -12.10
C TYR A 246 -5.47 10.61 -13.00
N GLN A 247 -5.99 9.44 -13.30
CA GLN A 247 -7.16 9.21 -14.12
C GLN A 247 -8.43 9.14 -13.28
N GLU A 248 -8.38 8.30 -12.26
CA GLU A 248 -9.53 7.94 -11.44
C GLU A 248 -9.08 7.29 -10.15
N LEU A 249 -9.98 7.25 -9.17
CA LEU A 249 -9.84 6.43 -7.98
C LEU A 249 -10.93 5.38 -7.98
N PHE A 250 -10.60 4.12 -7.65
CA PHE A 250 -11.65 3.13 -7.53
C PHE A 250 -11.30 2.00 -6.56
N GLN A 251 -12.36 1.39 -6.02
CA GLN A 251 -12.28 0.19 -5.20
C GLN A 251 -12.73 -1.01 -6.03
N GLY A 252 -11.91 -2.04 -6.09
CA GLY A 252 -12.10 -3.17 -7.00
C GLY A 252 -12.45 -4.48 -6.30
N VAL A 253 -13.06 -5.41 -7.08
CA VAL A 253 -13.55 -6.72 -6.59
C VAL A 253 -12.45 -7.68 -6.17
N ALA A 254 -11.20 -7.42 -6.53
CA ALA A 254 -10.06 -8.26 -6.16
C ALA A 254 -9.46 -7.86 -4.79
N ARG A 255 -10.25 -7.23 -3.91
CA ARG A 255 -9.78 -6.62 -2.66
C ARG A 255 -8.59 -5.69 -2.92
N CYS A 256 -8.78 -4.80 -3.87
CA CYS A 256 -7.81 -3.82 -4.31
C CYS A 256 -8.38 -2.41 -4.28
N VAL A 257 -7.52 -1.42 -4.24
CA VAL A 257 -7.85 -0.02 -4.51
C VAL A 257 -6.94 0.48 -5.61
N HIS A 258 -7.42 1.40 -6.41
CA HIS A 258 -6.69 1.96 -7.52
C HIS A 258 -6.68 3.48 -7.46
N ALA A 259 -5.52 4.07 -7.67
CA ALA A 259 -5.35 5.36 -8.27
C ALA A 259 -4.69 5.08 -9.62
N ASP A 260 -5.45 5.16 -10.69
CA ASP A 260 -4.93 4.87 -12.03
C ASP A 260 -4.25 6.11 -12.60
N PHE A 261 -3.19 5.95 -13.39
CA PHE A 261 -2.46 7.09 -13.93
C PHE A 261 -2.90 7.44 -15.36
N ARG A 262 -2.85 8.76 -15.67
CA ARG A 262 -3.30 9.26 -16.96
C ARG A 262 -2.14 9.48 -17.93
N LEU A 263 -2.21 8.80 -19.08
CA LEU A 263 -1.35 8.99 -20.25
C LEU A 263 -1.90 10.12 -21.14
N GLY A 264 -3.18 10.04 -21.48
CA GLY A 264 -3.89 11.08 -22.26
C GLY A 264 -3.80 10.91 -23.78
N GLY A 265 -3.32 9.76 -24.27
CA GLY A 265 -3.17 9.51 -25.70
C GLY A 265 -2.09 10.41 -26.31
N LEU A 266 -0.81 10.10 -26.07
CA LEU A 266 0.32 10.93 -26.51
C LEU A 266 0.31 11.14 -28.01
N ALA A 267 0.58 12.38 -28.45
CA ALA A 267 0.77 12.70 -29.86
C ALA A 267 2.01 12.01 -30.43
N ALA A 268 2.13 11.99 -31.77
CA ALA A 268 3.32 11.50 -32.44
C ALA A 268 4.60 12.18 -31.93
N GLY A 269 5.60 11.43 -31.51
CA GLY A 269 6.87 11.93 -30.98
C GLY A 269 6.79 12.51 -29.56
N GLU A 270 5.63 12.54 -28.92
CA GLU A 270 5.46 13.11 -27.57
C GLU A 270 6.06 12.21 -26.50
N THR A 271 6.66 12.84 -25.49
CA THR A 271 7.11 12.20 -24.27
C THR A 271 6.48 12.85 -23.04
N LYS A 272 6.01 12.04 -22.10
CA LYS A 272 5.37 12.46 -20.85
C LYS A 272 6.04 11.82 -19.65
N GLN A 273 6.24 12.63 -18.60
CA GLN A 273 6.66 12.16 -17.30
C GLN A 273 5.45 11.91 -16.41
N ILE A 274 5.44 10.77 -15.73
CA ILE A 274 4.39 10.37 -14.80
C ILE A 274 5.08 9.93 -13.51
N ARG A 275 4.50 10.27 -12.37
CA ARG A 275 5.00 9.82 -11.10
C ARG A 275 3.89 9.25 -10.22
N GLY A 276 4.25 8.31 -9.39
CA GLY A 276 3.33 7.69 -8.45
C GLY A 276 4.01 7.39 -7.13
N LYS A 277 3.22 7.20 -6.09
CA LYS A 277 3.69 6.70 -4.80
C LYS A 277 2.72 5.70 -4.20
N VAL A 278 3.31 4.75 -3.51
CA VAL A 278 2.67 3.89 -2.52
C VAL A 278 3.24 4.27 -1.16
N TYR A 279 2.38 4.47 -0.17
CA TYR A 279 2.72 4.69 1.22
C TYR A 279 2.33 3.47 2.05
N VAL A 280 3.21 3.04 2.95
CA VAL A 280 2.94 2.01 3.97
C VAL A 280 3.38 2.61 5.31
N VAL A 281 2.46 3.27 5.98
CA VAL A 281 2.75 4.17 7.09
C VAL A 281 1.83 3.88 8.30
N PRO A 282 2.19 4.32 9.52
CA PRO A 282 1.25 4.31 10.63
C PRO A 282 -0.07 5.01 10.28
N ALA A 283 -1.17 4.58 10.89
CA ALA A 283 -2.53 5.07 10.61
C ALA A 283 -2.77 6.50 11.17
N ASP A 284 -1.84 7.42 10.89
CA ASP A 284 -1.91 8.84 11.21
C ASP A 284 -2.28 9.61 9.94
N ILE A 285 -3.59 9.73 9.69
CA ILE A 285 -4.12 10.35 8.47
C ILE A 285 -3.65 11.81 8.29
N PRO A 286 -3.60 12.67 9.32
CA PRO A 286 -3.03 14.02 9.19
C PRO A 286 -1.59 14.02 8.68
N LYS A 287 -0.71 13.15 9.19
CA LYS A 287 0.66 13.04 8.71
C LYS A 287 0.76 12.49 7.29
N LEU A 288 -0.07 11.50 6.96
CA LEU A 288 -0.17 10.98 5.58
C LEU A 288 -0.56 12.10 4.62
N LEU A 289 -1.59 12.89 4.93
CA LEU A 289 -2.01 14.02 4.10
C LEU A 289 -0.91 15.07 3.94
N GLN A 290 -0.26 15.48 5.02
CA GLN A 290 0.83 16.45 4.95
C GLN A 290 1.97 15.97 4.03
N ARG A 291 2.30 14.67 4.09
CA ARG A 291 3.29 14.06 3.21
C ARG A 291 2.82 14.01 1.77
N TYR A 292 1.58 13.57 1.54
CA TYR A 292 0.96 13.52 0.24
C TYR A 292 0.89 14.91 -0.43
N GLU A 293 0.50 15.94 0.28
CA GLU A 293 0.43 17.32 -0.22
C GLU A 293 1.81 17.86 -0.65
N LYS A 294 2.85 17.46 0.05
CA LYS A 294 4.23 17.76 -0.34
C LYS A 294 4.68 17.00 -1.59
N ASP A 295 4.28 15.73 -1.70
CA ASP A 295 4.67 14.86 -2.80
C ASP A 295 3.88 15.15 -4.09
N PHE A 296 2.62 15.62 -3.96
CA PHE A 296 1.70 15.91 -5.06
C PHE A 296 1.06 17.31 -4.92
N PRO A 297 1.87 18.37 -5.00
CA PRO A 297 1.36 19.75 -4.82
C PRO A 297 0.31 20.13 -5.88
N GLU A 298 0.31 19.50 -7.06
CA GLU A 298 -0.65 19.74 -8.14
C GLU A 298 -2.08 19.29 -7.78
N HIS A 299 -2.22 18.37 -6.81
CA HIS A 299 -3.52 17.89 -6.36
C HIS A 299 -4.18 18.81 -5.32
N GLN A 300 -3.47 19.85 -4.89
CA GLN A 300 -4.06 20.83 -4.00
C GLN A 300 -5.05 21.67 -4.80
N THR A 301 -6.33 21.53 -4.49
CA THR A 301 -7.36 22.42 -5.04
C THR A 301 -7.01 23.84 -4.59
N THR A 302 -6.72 24.73 -5.52
CA THR A 302 -6.61 26.17 -5.24
C THR A 302 -7.91 26.57 -4.55
N LYS A 303 -7.84 26.95 -3.27
CA LYS A 303 -8.97 27.41 -2.48
C LYS A 303 -9.54 28.68 -3.05
#